data_3be34924b9493c65353ef3f1fc8daae4
#
_entry.id   3be34924b9493c65353ef3f1fc8daae4
#
_cell.length_a   1.000
_cell.length_b   1.000
_cell.length_c   1.000
_cell.angle_alpha   90.00
_cell.angle_beta   90.00
_cell.angle_gamma   90.00
#
_symmetry.space_group_name_H-M   'P 1'
#
loop_
_entity.id
_entity.type
_entity.pdbx_description
1 polymer ?
#
loop_
_entity_poly.entity_id
_entity_poly.type
_entity_poly.pdbx_seq_one_letter_code
_entity_poly.pdbx_strand_id
1 'polypeptide(L)'
;MATKVTPISGFPELLPAQRLAELHVLDVVRRTFELHGYTSLETRSLEPVERLLGKGGDADKEIYAVSRLAAGADESKDASLGLHFDLTVPFARYVLENAGRLNFPFRRYQIQKSWR
;
A
#
# COMPACT_ATOMS: atom_id res chain seq x y z
N MET A 1 -8.59 -0.28 -35.89
CA MET A 1 -9.19 0.78 -35.04
C MET A 1 -8.20 1.19 -33.97
N ALA A 2 -7.93 2.47 -33.85
CA ALA A 2 -7.12 2.94 -32.72
C ALA A 2 -7.88 2.75 -31.41
N THR A 3 -7.28 2.05 -30.46
CA THR A 3 -7.86 1.89 -29.12
C THR A 3 -7.87 3.25 -28.41
N LYS A 4 -9.04 3.71 -28.02
CA LYS A 4 -9.14 4.97 -27.26
C LYS A 4 -8.50 4.77 -25.89
N VAL A 5 -7.48 5.57 -25.60
CA VAL A 5 -6.84 5.59 -24.29
C VAL A 5 -7.70 6.38 -23.30
N THR A 6 -8.15 5.73 -22.25
CA THR A 6 -9.01 6.34 -21.23
C THR A 6 -8.42 6.13 -19.83
N PRO A 7 -8.61 7.08 -18.92
CA PRO A 7 -8.19 6.89 -17.54
C PRO A 7 -8.99 5.79 -16.84
N ILE A 8 -8.39 5.19 -15.84
CA ILE A 8 -9.04 4.19 -14.98
C ILE A 8 -9.58 4.92 -13.74
N SER A 9 -10.86 4.71 -13.46
CA SER A 9 -11.49 5.30 -12.27
C SER A 9 -10.80 4.85 -10.99
N GLY A 10 -10.54 5.80 -10.10
CA GLY A 10 -9.85 5.52 -8.83
C GLY A 10 -8.32 5.50 -8.92
N PHE A 11 -7.73 5.64 -10.13
CA PHE A 11 -6.28 5.64 -10.32
C PHE A 11 -5.83 6.91 -11.03
N PRO A 12 -5.86 8.06 -10.33
CA PRO A 12 -5.47 9.33 -10.94
C PRO A 12 -3.96 9.38 -11.18
N GLU A 13 -3.61 10.03 -12.27
CA GLU A 13 -2.22 10.33 -12.61
C GLU A 13 -2.03 11.84 -12.69
N LEU A 14 -0.94 12.32 -12.13
CA LEU A 14 -0.63 13.75 -12.13
C LEU A 14 0.19 14.14 -13.35
N LEU A 15 -0.08 15.31 -13.90
CA LEU A 15 0.78 15.92 -14.91
C LEU A 15 2.10 16.39 -14.26
N PRO A 16 3.17 16.59 -15.07
CA PRO A 16 4.51 16.90 -14.52
C PRO A 16 4.55 18.06 -13.54
N ALA A 17 3.85 19.16 -13.82
CA ALA A 17 3.82 20.31 -12.92
C ALA A 17 3.15 19.99 -11.58
N GLN A 18 2.06 19.25 -11.61
CA GLN A 18 1.37 18.80 -10.40
C GLN A 18 2.24 17.81 -9.60
N ARG A 19 2.94 16.92 -10.31
CA ARG A 19 3.86 15.97 -9.66
C ARG A 19 5.02 16.67 -8.96
N LEU A 20 5.57 17.71 -9.56
CA LEU A 20 6.61 18.52 -8.92
C LEU A 20 6.12 19.16 -7.63
N ALA A 21 4.91 19.71 -7.64
CA ALA A 21 4.31 20.27 -6.43
C ALA A 21 4.09 19.22 -5.35
N GLU A 22 3.59 18.04 -5.73
CA GLU A 22 3.40 16.91 -4.81
C GLU A 22 4.74 16.48 -4.19
N LEU A 23 5.78 16.31 -4.99
CA LEU A 23 7.11 15.93 -4.51
C LEU A 23 7.68 16.96 -3.54
N HIS A 24 7.45 18.25 -3.79
CA HIS A 24 7.89 19.31 -2.88
C HIS A 24 7.18 19.18 -1.51
N VAL A 25 5.87 18.99 -1.51
CA VAL A 25 5.10 18.80 -0.27
C VAL A 25 5.58 17.56 0.47
N LEU A 26 5.72 16.45 -0.23
CA LEU A 26 6.21 15.19 0.36
C LEU A 26 7.62 15.33 0.95
N ASP A 27 8.48 16.09 0.30
CA ASP A 27 9.84 16.34 0.79
C ASP A 27 9.82 17.15 2.11
N VAL A 28 9.00 18.17 2.19
CA VAL A 28 8.82 18.96 3.42
C VAL A 28 8.28 18.09 4.56
N VAL A 29 7.26 17.28 4.28
CA VAL A 29 6.66 16.37 5.25
C VAL A 29 7.69 15.37 5.76
N ARG A 30 8.44 14.74 4.85
CA ARG A 30 9.46 13.75 5.19
C ARG A 30 10.55 14.35 6.07
N ARG A 31 11.10 15.48 5.69
CA ARG A 31 12.14 16.18 6.47
C ARG A 31 11.63 16.53 7.86
N THR A 32 10.39 16.94 7.99
CA THR A 32 9.78 17.28 9.27
C THR A 32 9.69 16.06 10.17
N PHE A 33 9.25 14.92 9.66
CA PHE A 33 9.25 13.67 10.42
C PHE A 33 10.66 13.27 10.87
N GLU A 34 11.61 13.30 9.96
CA GLU A 34 13.00 12.90 10.25
C GLU A 34 13.65 13.83 11.28
N LEU A 35 13.34 15.12 11.23
CA LEU A 35 13.82 16.10 12.22
C LEU A 35 13.34 15.76 13.63
N HIS A 36 12.16 15.15 13.77
CA HIS A 36 11.58 14.73 15.05
C HIS A 36 11.90 13.27 15.42
N GLY A 37 12.83 12.65 14.73
CA GLY A 37 13.32 11.31 15.06
C GLY A 37 12.48 10.16 14.54
N TYR A 38 11.63 10.39 13.53
CA TYR A 38 10.86 9.34 12.86
C TYR A 38 11.66 8.76 11.69
N THR A 39 11.58 7.46 11.53
CA THR A 39 12.27 6.72 10.46
C THR A 39 11.29 6.30 9.37
N SER A 40 11.73 6.41 8.12
CA SER A 40 10.94 5.98 6.98
C SER A 40 10.74 4.47 6.96
N LEU A 41 9.53 4.06 6.65
CA LEU A 41 9.16 2.67 6.45
C LEU A 41 8.37 2.54 5.16
N GLU A 42 8.65 1.46 4.43
CA GLU A 42 7.84 1.02 3.31
C GLU A 42 7.56 -0.47 3.45
N THR A 43 6.29 -0.84 3.38
CA THR A 43 5.86 -2.23 3.40
C THR A 43 5.56 -2.72 1.99
N ARG A 44 5.49 -4.03 1.79
CA ARG A 44 5.03 -4.58 0.52
C ARG A 44 3.58 -4.17 0.26
N SER A 45 3.22 -4.06 -1.01
CA SER A 45 1.87 -3.65 -1.42
C SER A 45 0.84 -4.78 -1.35
N LEU A 46 1.31 -6.03 -1.35
CA LEU A 46 0.47 -7.22 -1.34
C LEU A 46 0.44 -7.86 0.04
N GLU A 47 -0.76 -8.20 0.47
CA GLU A 47 -1.03 -8.97 1.68
C GLU A 47 -1.96 -10.14 1.36
N PRO A 48 -1.92 -11.24 2.11
CA PRO A 48 -2.97 -12.25 2.04
C PRO A 48 -4.32 -11.60 2.31
N VAL A 49 -5.32 -11.89 1.46
CA VAL A 49 -6.65 -11.30 1.58
C VAL A 49 -7.25 -11.52 2.97
N GLU A 50 -7.03 -12.69 3.55
CA GLU A 50 -7.52 -13.02 4.90
C GLU A 50 -7.03 -12.05 5.99
N ARG A 51 -5.86 -11.43 5.78
CA ARG A 51 -5.32 -10.41 6.71
C ARG A 51 -5.90 -9.03 6.46
N LEU A 52 -6.33 -8.76 5.24
CA LEU A 52 -6.96 -7.50 4.87
C LEU A 52 -8.43 -7.46 5.23
N LEU A 53 -9.09 -8.63 5.27
CA LEU A 53 -10.48 -8.73 5.65
C LEU A 53 -10.67 -8.35 7.12
N GLY A 54 -11.56 -7.40 7.35
CA GLY A 54 -12.05 -7.11 8.68
C GLY A 54 -13.12 -8.12 9.11
N LYS A 55 -13.61 -7.97 10.33
CA LYS A 55 -14.74 -8.79 10.82
C LYS A 55 -16.07 -8.31 10.26
N GLY A 56 -16.18 -8.28 8.95
CA GLY A 56 -17.39 -7.84 8.24
C GLY A 56 -17.55 -6.31 8.24
N GLY A 57 -17.36 -5.70 7.10
CA GLY A 57 -17.55 -4.26 6.92
C GLY A 57 -17.49 -3.87 5.46
N ASP A 58 -17.87 -2.63 5.16
CA ASP A 58 -17.83 -2.11 3.78
C ASP A 58 -16.41 -2.07 3.20
N ALA A 59 -15.39 -2.00 4.05
CA ALA A 59 -14.00 -2.03 3.62
C ALA A 59 -13.63 -3.30 2.84
N ASP A 60 -14.27 -4.43 3.17
CA ASP A 60 -14.02 -5.70 2.48
C ASP A 60 -14.40 -5.67 1.00
N LYS A 61 -15.31 -4.75 0.62
CA LYS A 61 -15.75 -4.56 -0.76
C LYS A 61 -14.78 -3.74 -1.60
N GLU A 62 -13.82 -3.08 -0.97
CA GLU A 62 -12.86 -2.18 -1.62
C GLU A 62 -11.52 -2.85 -1.92
N ILE A 63 -11.34 -4.12 -1.55
CA ILE A 63 -10.07 -4.83 -1.71
C ILE A 63 -9.90 -5.28 -3.16
N TYR A 64 -8.80 -4.85 -3.78
CA TYR A 64 -8.39 -5.37 -5.08
C TYR A 64 -7.68 -6.70 -4.91
N ALA A 65 -8.23 -7.75 -5.50
CA ALA A 65 -7.57 -9.05 -5.57
C ALA A 65 -6.51 -9.05 -6.68
N VAL A 66 -5.39 -9.69 -6.43
CA VAL A 66 -4.28 -9.79 -7.37
C VAL A 66 -3.93 -11.26 -7.61
N SER A 67 -3.84 -11.63 -8.87
CA SER A 67 -3.43 -12.96 -9.30
C SER A 67 -2.44 -12.86 -10.46
N ARG A 68 -1.63 -13.89 -10.64
CA ARG A 68 -0.77 -14.00 -11.82
C ARG A 68 -1.60 -14.40 -13.03
N LEU A 69 -1.35 -13.79 -14.18
CA LEU A 69 -2.07 -14.13 -15.41
C LEU A 69 -1.86 -15.58 -15.84
N ALA A 70 -0.68 -16.13 -15.57
CA ALA A 70 -0.33 -17.51 -15.92
C ALA A 70 -0.73 -18.51 -14.83
N ALA A 71 -1.43 -18.09 -13.78
CA ALA A 71 -1.94 -18.99 -12.76
C ALA A 71 -2.98 -19.91 -13.37
N GLY A 72 -2.71 -21.22 -13.36
CA GLY A 72 -3.70 -22.23 -13.75
C GLY A 72 -4.84 -22.30 -12.74
N ALA A 73 -5.92 -22.98 -13.10
CA ALA A 73 -7.10 -23.11 -12.26
C ALA A 73 -6.83 -23.71 -10.87
N ASP A 74 -5.70 -24.42 -10.69
CA ASP A 74 -5.29 -25.00 -9.42
C ASP A 74 -4.60 -24.02 -8.47
N GLU A 75 -4.03 -22.93 -8.99
CA GLU A 75 -3.40 -21.89 -8.17
C GLU A 75 -4.41 -20.93 -7.54
N SER A 76 -5.67 -21.01 -7.93
CA SER A 76 -6.76 -20.26 -7.30
C SER A 76 -6.99 -20.69 -5.84
N LYS A 77 -6.39 -21.80 -5.41
CA LYS A 77 -6.42 -22.27 -4.02
C LYS A 77 -5.28 -21.73 -3.17
N ASP A 78 -4.22 -21.22 -3.79
CA ASP A 78 -3.12 -20.60 -3.07
C ASP A 78 -3.43 -19.13 -2.82
N ALA A 79 -3.75 -18.87 -1.60
CA ALA A 79 -3.82 -17.59 -0.95
C ALA A 79 -4.17 -16.45 -1.91
N SER A 80 -5.41 -16.13 -2.01
CA SER A 80 -5.80 -14.88 -2.64
C SER A 80 -4.98 -13.76 -2.02
N LEU A 81 -4.26 -13.04 -2.88
CA LEU A 81 -3.52 -11.86 -2.50
C LEU A 81 -4.37 -10.64 -2.84
N GLY A 82 -4.20 -9.59 -2.07
CA GLY A 82 -4.86 -8.33 -2.32
C GLY A 82 -3.93 -7.15 -2.15
N LEU A 83 -4.27 -6.03 -2.78
CA LEU A 83 -3.59 -4.77 -2.56
C LEU A 83 -4.07 -4.17 -1.24
N HIS A 84 -3.16 -3.68 -0.43
CA HIS A 84 -3.55 -3.02 0.82
C HIS A 84 -4.35 -1.74 0.52
N PHE A 85 -5.38 -1.49 1.31
CA PHE A 85 -6.25 -0.32 1.18
C PHE A 85 -5.91 0.76 2.22
N ASP A 86 -5.13 0.42 3.22
CA ASP A 86 -4.53 1.34 4.20
C ASP A 86 -3.14 0.82 4.61
N LEU A 87 -2.50 1.50 5.53
CA LEU A 87 -1.16 1.15 5.97
C LEU A 87 -1.11 0.54 7.37
N THR A 88 -2.25 0.38 8.03
CA THR A 88 -2.33 -0.11 9.41
C THR A 88 -2.02 -1.61 9.51
N VAL A 89 -2.71 -2.43 8.73
CA VAL A 89 -2.50 -3.89 8.72
C VAL A 89 -1.10 -4.26 8.25
N PRO A 90 -0.60 -3.72 7.13
CA PRO A 90 0.78 -3.95 6.70
C PRO A 90 1.82 -3.54 7.76
N PHE A 91 1.59 -2.44 8.44
CA PHE A 91 2.48 -1.99 9.51
C PHE A 91 2.50 -2.96 10.70
N ALA A 92 1.34 -3.39 11.16
CA ALA A 92 1.24 -4.36 12.26
C ALA A 92 1.96 -5.66 11.91
N ARG A 93 1.73 -6.19 10.72
CA ARG A 93 2.42 -7.38 10.22
C ARG A 93 3.94 -7.16 10.18
N TYR A 94 4.40 -6.02 9.66
CA TYR A 94 5.82 -5.70 9.58
C TYR A 94 6.49 -5.71 10.95
N VAL A 95 5.85 -5.09 11.95
CA VAL A 95 6.37 -5.06 13.32
C VAL A 95 6.45 -6.47 13.90
N LEU A 96 5.43 -7.30 13.69
CA LEU A 96 5.42 -8.67 14.19
C LEU A 96 6.53 -9.52 13.53
N GLU A 97 6.73 -9.39 12.23
CA GLU A 97 7.78 -10.13 11.51
C GLU A 97 9.20 -9.71 11.93
N ASN A 98 9.37 -8.45 12.30
CA ASN A 98 10.69 -7.87 12.54
C ASN A 98 10.94 -7.46 13.99
N ALA A 99 10.10 -7.87 14.92
CA ALA A 99 10.17 -7.46 16.34
C ALA A 99 11.56 -7.65 16.96
N GLY A 100 12.24 -8.73 16.61
CA GLY A 100 13.60 -9.01 17.11
C GLY A 100 14.71 -8.15 16.49
N ARG A 101 14.40 -7.37 15.45
CA ARG A 101 15.35 -6.49 14.74
C ARG A 101 15.04 -5.01 14.88
N LEU A 102 13.91 -4.68 15.47
CA LEU A 102 13.46 -3.30 15.69
C LEU A 102 13.78 -2.85 17.10
N ASN A 103 14.16 -1.59 17.23
CA ASN A 103 14.31 -0.94 18.53
C ASN A 103 12.98 -0.31 18.95
N PHE A 104 12.57 -0.51 20.17
CA PHE A 104 11.36 0.08 20.73
C PHE A 104 11.71 1.15 21.79
N PRO A 105 10.97 2.26 21.86
CA PRO A 105 9.82 2.60 21.04
C PRO A 105 10.20 2.83 19.57
N PHE A 106 9.43 2.22 18.65
CA PHE A 106 9.66 2.33 17.21
C PHE A 106 8.88 3.52 16.63
N ARG A 107 9.61 4.56 16.28
CA ARG A 107 9.05 5.78 15.70
C ARG A 107 9.20 5.74 14.19
N ARG A 108 8.09 5.57 13.51
CA ARG A 108 8.08 5.47 12.04
C ARG A 108 7.16 6.50 11.42
N TYR A 109 7.47 6.87 10.19
CA TYR A 109 6.52 7.48 9.27
C TYR A 109 6.46 6.65 7.99
N GLN A 110 5.33 6.72 7.31
CA GLN A 110 5.10 5.93 6.10
C GLN A 110 4.32 6.78 5.11
N ILE A 111 4.90 6.94 3.92
CA ILE A 111 4.29 7.66 2.79
C ILE A 111 4.28 6.67 1.64
N GLN A 112 3.15 6.06 1.39
CA GLN A 112 3.04 4.96 0.47
C GLN A 112 1.64 4.92 -0.15
N LYS A 113 1.55 4.42 -1.36
CA LYS A 113 0.26 4.25 -2.04
C LYS A 113 -0.57 3.15 -1.39
N SER A 114 -1.87 3.37 -1.35
CA SER A 114 -2.87 2.37 -1.03
C SER A 114 -3.98 2.41 -2.06
N TRP A 115 -4.72 1.33 -2.18
CA TRP A 115 -5.70 1.14 -3.24
C TRP A 115 -7.06 0.80 -2.65
N ARG A 116 -8.06 1.53 -3.11
CA ARG A 116 -9.47 1.35 -2.72
C ARG A 116 -10.37 1.30 -3.93
#